data_43f2882d23e62a8017c3d5660b3ee54d
#
_entry.id   43f2882d23e62a8017c3d5660b3ee54d
#
_cell.length_a   1.000
_cell.length_b   1.000
_cell.length_c   1.000
_cell.angle_alpha   90.00
_cell.angle_beta   90.00
_cell.angle_gamma   90.00
#
_symmetry.space_group_name_H-M   'P 1'
#
loop_
_entity.id
_entity.type
_entity.pdbx_description
1 polymer ?
#
loop_
_entity_poly.entity_id
_entity_poly.type
_entity_poly.pdbx_seq_one_letter_code
_entity_poly.pdbx_strand_id
1 'polypeptide(L)'
;MKFLEIDETSIKNSKKLIRRVLSASIDNPNNPESLNFFQADTYRFYFLMSFMWEALEGNEISQEYAISLVPKKFASRIKRLQVLKQAVQLGYIDEQQSQVDRRRRIYFPSETLLNDFVQYANDSDKAVKIDKAS
;
A
#
# COMPACT_ATOMS: atom_id res chain seq x y z
N MET A 1 28.74 -9.79 21.84
CA MET A 1 27.52 -9.41 21.14
C MET A 1 26.41 -9.16 22.15
N LYS A 2 25.66 -8.07 21.98
CA LYS A 2 24.76 -7.55 23.02
C LYS A 2 23.35 -8.12 23.03
N PHE A 3 23.10 -9.28 22.39
CA PHE A 3 21.80 -9.94 22.43
C PHE A 3 21.32 -10.25 23.85
N LEU A 4 22.26 -10.52 24.74
CA LEU A 4 21.94 -10.88 26.12
C LEU A 4 21.36 -9.73 26.93
N GLU A 5 21.45 -8.49 26.43
CA GLU A 5 20.87 -7.32 27.08
C GLU A 5 19.42 -7.07 26.66
N ILE A 6 18.93 -7.82 25.67
CA ILE A 6 17.55 -7.69 25.16
C ILE A 6 16.71 -8.76 25.85
N ASP A 7 15.58 -8.37 26.43
CA ASP A 7 14.71 -9.32 27.14
C ASP A 7 14.04 -10.29 26.15
N GLU A 8 13.57 -11.43 26.66
CA GLU A 8 12.95 -12.48 25.86
C GLU A 8 11.67 -12.01 25.14
N THR A 9 10.90 -11.14 25.79
CA THR A 9 9.68 -10.60 25.21
C THR A 9 9.97 -9.76 23.97
N SER A 10 11.00 -8.92 24.04
CA SER A 10 11.41 -8.08 22.92
C SER A 10 11.94 -8.93 21.75
N ILE A 11 12.70 -9.98 22.05
CA ILE A 11 13.18 -10.91 21.01
C ILE A 11 12.00 -11.61 20.34
N LYS A 12 11.04 -12.09 21.11
CA LYS A 12 9.85 -12.77 20.61
C LYS A 12 9.02 -11.83 19.72
N ASN A 13 8.81 -10.59 20.17
CA ASN A 13 8.06 -9.60 19.39
C ASN A 13 8.78 -9.25 18.08
N SER A 14 10.09 -9.14 18.12
CA SER A 14 10.90 -8.87 16.93
C SER A 14 10.78 -9.99 15.91
N LYS A 15 10.84 -11.24 16.35
CA LYS A 15 10.64 -12.41 15.48
C LYS A 15 9.25 -12.45 14.87
N LYS A 16 8.22 -12.12 15.64
CA LYS A 16 6.84 -12.03 15.14
C LYS A 16 6.71 -10.99 14.04
N LEU A 17 7.31 -9.82 14.25
CA LEU A 17 7.31 -8.75 13.25
C LEU A 17 7.97 -9.22 11.95
N ILE A 18 9.16 -9.82 12.05
CA ILE A 18 9.91 -10.31 10.89
C ILE A 18 9.07 -11.33 10.12
N ARG A 19 8.51 -12.32 10.82
CA ARG A 19 7.69 -13.37 10.21
C ARG A 19 6.48 -12.78 9.50
N ARG A 20 5.79 -11.84 10.13
CA ARG A 20 4.61 -11.19 9.57
C ARG A 20 4.96 -10.42 8.30
N VAL A 21 6.04 -9.63 8.33
CA VAL A 21 6.48 -8.86 7.16
C VAL A 21 6.84 -9.78 6.00
N LEU A 22 7.63 -10.83 6.27
CA LEU A 22 8.04 -11.75 5.23
C LEU A 22 6.84 -12.49 4.62
N SER A 23 5.98 -13.08 5.46
CA SER A 23 4.89 -13.92 4.95
C SER A 23 3.74 -13.13 4.34
N ALA A 24 3.43 -11.95 4.86
CA ALA A 24 2.30 -11.17 4.37
C ALA A 24 2.67 -10.25 3.21
N SER A 25 3.89 -9.74 3.17
CA SER A 25 4.26 -8.66 2.24
C SER A 25 5.31 -9.06 1.20
N ILE A 26 6.20 -10.01 1.51
CA ILE A 26 7.34 -10.31 0.64
C ILE A 26 7.22 -11.71 0.03
N ASP A 27 7.05 -12.71 0.87
CA ASP A 27 7.07 -14.12 0.44
C ASP A 27 5.67 -14.71 0.29
N ASN A 28 4.64 -13.88 0.14
CA ASN A 28 3.28 -14.39 -0.06
C ASN A 28 3.13 -14.89 -1.51
N PRO A 29 3.05 -16.22 -1.74
CA PRO A 29 2.93 -16.77 -3.09
C PRO A 29 1.60 -16.42 -3.76
N ASN A 30 0.60 -16.01 -2.97
CA ASN A 30 -0.71 -15.62 -3.46
C ASN A 30 -0.85 -14.09 -3.59
N ASN A 31 0.26 -13.37 -3.47
CA ASN A 31 0.22 -11.91 -3.55
C ASN A 31 -0.20 -11.48 -4.97
N PRO A 32 -1.28 -10.70 -5.11
CA PRO A 32 -1.76 -10.28 -6.44
C PRO A 32 -0.75 -9.39 -7.15
N GLU A 33 -0.81 -9.37 -8.49
CA GLU A 33 0.08 -8.53 -9.30
C GLU A 33 -0.01 -7.05 -8.93
N SER A 34 -1.21 -6.56 -8.60
CA SER A 34 -1.38 -5.17 -8.20
C SER A 34 -0.57 -4.84 -6.96
N LEU A 35 -0.58 -5.73 -5.96
CA LEU A 35 0.21 -5.56 -4.74
C LEU A 35 1.70 -5.64 -5.02
N ASN A 36 2.12 -6.56 -5.88
CA ASN A 36 3.52 -6.67 -6.30
C ASN A 36 4.01 -5.37 -6.94
N PHE A 37 3.18 -4.76 -7.78
CA PHE A 37 3.53 -3.49 -8.42
C PHE A 37 3.82 -2.40 -7.38
N PHE A 38 2.94 -2.24 -6.40
CA PHE A 38 3.10 -1.18 -5.39
C PHE A 38 4.14 -1.52 -4.34
N GLN A 39 4.44 -2.79 -4.10
CA GLN A 39 5.45 -3.21 -3.13
C GLN A 39 6.87 -3.16 -3.68
N ALA A 40 7.05 -2.87 -4.97
CA ALA A 40 8.36 -2.86 -5.61
C ALA A 40 9.31 -1.82 -5.03
N ASP A 41 8.80 -0.68 -4.56
CA ASP A 41 9.58 0.42 -4.01
C ASP A 41 8.88 1.02 -2.80
N THR A 42 9.67 1.63 -1.91
CA THR A 42 9.13 2.30 -0.71
C THR A 42 8.11 3.38 -1.07
N TYR A 43 8.41 4.22 -2.07
CA TYR A 43 7.50 5.31 -2.45
C TYR A 43 6.22 4.79 -3.09
N ARG A 44 6.27 3.69 -3.83
CA ARG A 44 5.07 3.06 -4.39
C ARG A 44 4.20 2.47 -3.30
N PHE A 45 4.80 1.83 -2.32
CA PHE A 45 4.06 1.25 -1.20
C PHE A 45 3.43 2.36 -0.33
N TYR A 46 4.17 3.42 -0.09
CA TYR A 46 3.64 4.59 0.61
C TYR A 46 2.44 5.18 -0.15
N PHE A 47 2.58 5.31 -1.47
CA PHE A 47 1.49 5.78 -2.33
C PHE A 47 0.26 4.90 -2.18
N LEU A 48 0.41 3.58 -2.28
CA LEU A 48 -0.70 2.65 -2.16
C LEU A 48 -1.45 2.83 -0.84
N MET A 49 -0.72 2.84 0.26
CA MET A 49 -1.34 2.94 1.59
C MET A 49 -2.09 4.27 1.75
N SER A 50 -1.47 5.37 1.35
CA SER A 50 -2.09 6.70 1.46
C SER A 50 -3.27 6.85 0.52
N PHE A 51 -3.15 6.37 -0.71
CA PHE A 51 -4.21 6.41 -1.71
C PHE A 51 -5.44 5.62 -1.24
N MET A 52 -5.21 4.40 -0.76
CA MET A 52 -6.29 3.55 -0.27
C MET A 52 -6.95 4.15 0.98
N TRP A 53 -6.16 4.73 1.87
CA TRP A 53 -6.72 5.42 3.04
C TRP A 53 -7.71 6.51 2.60
N GLU A 54 -7.27 7.38 1.69
CA GLU A 54 -8.11 8.48 1.20
C GLU A 54 -9.35 7.97 0.47
N ALA A 55 -9.19 6.94 -0.36
CA ALA A 55 -10.29 6.34 -1.09
C ALA A 55 -11.34 5.72 -0.14
N LEU A 56 -10.89 5.01 0.88
CA LEU A 56 -11.76 4.37 1.85
C LEU A 56 -12.46 5.40 2.76
N GLU A 57 -11.84 6.56 2.98
CA GLU A 57 -12.47 7.68 3.69
C GLU A 57 -13.52 8.39 2.81
N GLY A 58 -13.58 8.08 1.52
CA GLY A 58 -14.50 8.71 0.59
C GLY A 58 -14.06 10.08 0.08
N ASN A 59 -12.78 10.40 0.24
CA ASN A 59 -12.24 11.68 -0.20
C ASN A 59 -11.97 11.69 -1.70
N GLU A 60 -12.26 12.82 -2.36
CA GLU A 60 -11.96 13.00 -3.77
C GLU A 60 -10.45 13.16 -3.96
N ILE A 61 -9.89 12.41 -4.90
CA ILE A 61 -8.45 12.39 -5.16
C ILE A 61 -8.19 12.92 -6.57
N SER A 62 -7.70 14.18 -6.64
CA SER A 62 -7.23 14.77 -7.89
C SER A 62 -5.80 14.31 -8.18
N GLN A 63 -5.29 14.60 -9.38
CA GLN A 63 -3.91 14.29 -9.73
C GLN A 63 -2.92 14.94 -8.77
N GLU A 64 -3.08 16.22 -8.50
CA GLU A 64 -2.19 16.95 -7.59
C GLU A 64 -2.26 16.41 -6.17
N TYR A 65 -3.46 16.09 -5.72
CA TYR A 65 -3.61 15.50 -4.38
C TYR A 65 -2.93 14.13 -4.31
N ALA A 66 -3.11 13.28 -5.32
CA ALA A 66 -2.45 11.97 -5.38
C ALA A 66 -0.92 12.11 -5.31
N ILE A 67 -0.36 13.03 -6.10
CA ILE A 67 1.09 13.29 -6.10
C ILE A 67 1.54 13.76 -4.71
N SER A 68 0.74 14.58 -4.04
CA SER A 68 1.07 15.13 -2.72
C SER A 68 1.08 14.09 -1.60
N LEU A 69 0.44 12.93 -1.81
CA LEU A 69 0.34 11.89 -0.77
C LEU A 69 1.69 11.29 -0.39
N VAL A 70 2.65 11.27 -1.32
CA VAL A 70 3.99 10.79 -1.04
C VAL A 70 4.91 11.98 -0.74
N PRO A 71 5.57 12.00 0.43
CA PRO A 71 6.49 13.09 0.74
C PRO A 71 7.64 13.21 -0.27
N LYS A 72 8.04 14.44 -0.55
CA LYS A 72 9.10 14.75 -1.52
C LYS A 72 10.42 14.05 -1.24
N LYS A 73 10.70 13.75 0.03
CA LYS A 73 11.93 13.07 0.44
C LYS A 73 12.03 11.63 -0.08
N PHE A 74 10.90 10.99 -0.43
CA PHE A 74 10.90 9.62 -0.92
C PHE A 74 10.99 9.51 -2.43
N ALA A 75 10.50 10.50 -3.16
CA ALA A 75 10.51 10.45 -4.62
C ALA A 75 10.31 11.84 -5.21
N SER A 76 10.92 12.08 -6.37
CA SER A 76 10.71 13.31 -7.13
C SER A 76 9.25 13.43 -7.61
N ARG A 77 8.86 14.63 -8.03
CA ARG A 77 7.53 14.82 -8.61
C ARG A 77 7.29 13.93 -9.83
N ILE A 78 8.31 13.79 -10.68
CA ILE A 78 8.21 12.94 -11.87
C ILE A 78 7.93 11.49 -11.49
N LYS A 79 8.66 10.95 -10.52
CA LYS A 79 8.43 9.57 -10.04
C LYS A 79 7.07 9.39 -9.42
N ARG A 80 6.61 10.36 -8.63
CA ARG A 80 5.30 10.31 -7.99
C ARG A 80 4.17 10.37 -9.01
N LEU A 81 4.33 11.19 -10.05
CA LEU A 81 3.36 11.23 -11.17
C LEU A 81 3.39 9.92 -11.96
N GLN A 82 4.58 9.35 -12.19
CA GLN A 82 4.73 8.11 -12.96
C GLN A 82 4.02 6.93 -12.30
N VAL A 83 4.10 6.79 -10.98
CA VAL A 83 3.42 5.66 -10.31
C VAL A 83 1.91 5.75 -10.50
N LEU A 84 1.34 6.94 -10.42
CA LEU A 84 -0.09 7.16 -10.67
C LEU A 84 -0.45 6.77 -12.10
N LYS A 85 0.30 7.27 -13.08
CA LYS A 85 0.03 7.01 -14.50
C LYS A 85 0.21 5.55 -14.87
N GLN A 86 1.22 4.89 -14.34
CA GLN A 86 1.44 3.47 -14.56
C GLN A 86 0.31 2.64 -13.94
N ALA A 87 -0.14 3.00 -12.74
CA ALA A 87 -1.24 2.31 -12.09
C ALA A 87 -2.55 2.44 -12.90
N VAL A 88 -2.79 3.60 -13.49
CA VAL A 88 -3.94 3.80 -14.39
C VAL A 88 -3.80 2.91 -15.63
N GLN A 89 -2.63 2.91 -16.24
CA GLN A 89 -2.37 2.12 -17.46
C GLN A 89 -2.53 0.63 -17.21
N LEU A 90 -2.12 0.15 -16.04
CA LEU A 90 -2.19 -1.27 -15.66
C LEU A 90 -3.59 -1.68 -15.18
N GLY A 91 -4.51 -0.74 -15.03
CA GLY A 91 -5.87 -1.03 -14.60
C GLY A 91 -6.05 -1.16 -13.09
N TYR A 92 -5.10 -0.67 -12.29
CA TYR A 92 -5.21 -0.69 -10.83
C TYR A 92 -5.89 0.56 -10.28
N ILE A 93 -5.81 1.66 -11.01
CA ILE A 93 -6.48 2.91 -10.66
C ILE A 93 -7.31 3.35 -11.85
N ASP A 94 -8.55 3.75 -11.57
CA ASP A 94 -9.44 4.31 -12.58
C ASP A 94 -9.31 5.84 -12.59
N GLU A 95 -9.19 6.40 -13.78
CA GLU A 95 -9.15 7.84 -13.99
C GLU A 95 -10.49 8.26 -14.59
N GLN A 96 -11.12 9.24 -13.98
CA GLN A 96 -12.38 9.78 -14.45
C GLN A 96 -12.32 11.29 -14.53
N GLN A 97 -13.12 11.87 -15.41
CA GLN A 97 -13.31 13.31 -15.46
C GLN A 97 -14.24 13.73 -14.33
N SER A 98 -13.88 14.79 -13.61
CA SER A 98 -14.75 15.32 -12.56
C SER A 98 -16.07 15.83 -13.15
N GLN A 99 -17.19 15.54 -12.50
CA GLN A 99 -18.50 16.04 -12.92
C GLN A 99 -18.69 17.51 -12.54
N VAL A 100 -17.96 17.97 -11.55
CA VAL A 100 -18.05 19.36 -11.08
C VAL A 100 -17.17 20.28 -11.93
N ASP A 101 -15.96 19.82 -12.28
CA ASP A 101 -15.02 20.57 -13.12
C ASP A 101 -14.43 19.62 -14.17
N ARG A 102 -14.89 19.76 -15.42
CA ARG A 102 -14.48 18.90 -16.53
C ARG A 102 -12.99 18.98 -16.87
N ARG A 103 -12.29 20.00 -16.40
CA ARG A 103 -10.84 20.12 -16.59
C ARG A 103 -10.06 19.26 -15.60
N ARG A 104 -10.73 18.78 -14.55
CA ARG A 104 -10.11 18.08 -13.44
C ARG A 104 -10.31 16.57 -13.61
N ARG A 105 -9.23 15.81 -13.41
CA ARG A 105 -9.28 14.36 -13.34
C ARG A 105 -9.36 13.94 -11.88
N ILE A 106 -10.14 12.90 -11.62
CA ILE A 106 -10.24 12.29 -10.30
C ILE A 106 -9.93 10.79 -10.42
N TYR A 107 -9.43 10.22 -9.34
CA TYR A 107 -8.87 8.88 -9.34
C TYR A 107 -9.51 8.02 -8.27
N PHE A 108 -9.76 6.76 -8.61
CA PHE A 108 -10.35 5.77 -7.73
C PHE A 108 -9.57 4.46 -7.84
N PRO A 109 -9.50 3.66 -6.77
CA PRO A 109 -9.01 2.29 -6.93
C PRO A 109 -9.96 1.54 -7.87
N SER A 110 -9.40 0.76 -8.79
CA SER A 110 -10.22 -0.13 -9.61
C SER A 110 -10.83 -1.22 -8.73
N GLU A 111 -11.85 -1.90 -9.24
CA GLU A 111 -12.42 -3.05 -8.55
C GLU A 111 -11.36 -4.10 -8.25
N THR A 112 -10.46 -4.36 -9.21
CA THR A 112 -9.35 -5.30 -9.02
C THR A 112 -8.46 -4.89 -7.86
N LEU A 113 -7.98 -3.64 -7.84
CA LEU A 113 -7.13 -3.17 -6.75
C LEU A 113 -7.85 -3.21 -5.41
N LEU A 114 -9.11 -2.78 -5.38
CA LEU A 114 -9.88 -2.77 -4.15
C LEU A 114 -10.03 -4.17 -3.56
N ASN A 115 -10.39 -5.15 -4.39
CA ASN A 115 -10.53 -6.53 -3.95
C ASN A 115 -9.20 -7.12 -3.48
N ASP A 116 -8.13 -6.87 -4.23
CA ASP A 116 -6.79 -7.35 -3.89
C ASP A 116 -6.30 -6.75 -2.58
N PHE A 117 -6.53 -5.45 -2.38
CA PHE A 117 -6.13 -4.75 -1.16
C PHE A 117 -6.89 -5.25 0.07
N VAL A 118 -8.21 -5.43 -0.06
CA VAL A 118 -9.03 -5.94 1.04
C VAL A 118 -8.59 -7.34 1.44
N GLN A 119 -8.30 -8.20 0.46
CA GLN A 119 -7.78 -9.54 0.75
C GLN A 119 -6.42 -9.47 1.44
N TYR A 120 -5.52 -8.63 0.97
CA TYR A 120 -4.22 -8.41 1.60
C TYR A 120 -4.38 -7.97 3.06
N ALA A 121 -5.28 -7.02 3.33
CA ALA A 121 -5.53 -6.54 4.68
C ALA A 121 -6.09 -7.65 5.58
N ASN A 122 -7.03 -8.44 5.06
CA ASN A 122 -7.61 -9.55 5.81
C ASN A 122 -6.58 -10.64 6.10
N ASP A 123 -5.72 -10.96 5.14
CA ASP A 123 -4.65 -11.94 5.32
C ASP A 123 -3.64 -11.47 6.35
N SER A 124 -3.28 -10.20 6.35
CA SER A 124 -2.39 -9.61 7.35
C SER A 124 -2.98 -9.67 8.75
N ASP A 125 -4.28 -9.40 8.89
CA ASP A 125 -4.99 -9.50 10.15
C ASP A 125 -5.03 -10.94 10.67
N LYS A 126 -5.27 -11.92 9.79
CA LYS A 126 -5.24 -13.34 10.13
C LYS A 126 -3.87 -13.77 10.62
N ALA A 127 -2.79 -13.32 9.97
CA ALA A 127 -1.42 -13.62 10.39
C ALA A 127 -1.15 -13.11 11.81
N VAL A 128 -1.62 -11.92 12.15
CA VAL A 128 -1.51 -11.37 13.50
C VAL A 128 -2.27 -12.21 14.51
N LYS A 129 -3.50 -12.64 14.18
CA LYS A 129 -4.32 -13.49 15.07
C LYS A 129 -3.68 -14.85 15.30
N ILE A 130 -3.12 -15.47 14.27
CA ILE A 130 -2.42 -16.75 14.39
C ILE A 130 -1.21 -16.61 15.32
N ASP A 131 -0.44 -15.54 15.19
CA ASP A 131 0.70 -15.27 16.06
C ASP A 131 0.27 -15.09 17.51
N LYS A 132 -0.88 -14.49 17.78
CA LYS A 132 -1.43 -14.35 19.13
C LYS A 132 -1.93 -15.67 19.69
N ALA A 133 -2.42 -16.57 18.87
CA ALA A 133 -2.94 -17.87 19.28
C ALA A 133 -1.83 -18.87 19.59
N SER A 134 -0.64 -18.65 19.08
CA SER A 134 0.51 -19.52 19.31
C SER A 134 1.36 -19.04 20.50
#